data_df0100795062767c3f60d179aacc2fd9
#
_entry.id   df0100795062767c3f60d179aacc2fd9
#
_cell.length_a   1.000
_cell.length_b   1.000
_cell.length_c   1.000
_cell.angle_alpha   90.00
_cell.angle_beta   90.00
_cell.angle_gamma   90.00
#
_symmetry.space_group_name_H-M   'P 1'
#
loop_
_entity.id
_entity.type
_entity.pdbx_description
1 polymer ?
#
loop_
_entity_poly.entity_id
_entity_poly.type
_entity_poly.pdbx_seq_one_letter_code
_entity_poly.pdbx_strand_id
1 'polypeptide(L)'
;MVKIEILGTGCAKCKRLFANAEQAVKDLKITAELVKVEDLGEIVSRGVMLPPALFIDGEVRAEGRIPGVNEIKAMLTERKQ
;
A
#
# COMPACT_ATOMS: atom_id res chain seq x y z
N MET A 1 -8.55 13.22 -1.35
CA MET A 1 -7.29 12.65 -0.84
C MET A 1 -7.35 11.14 -0.91
N VAL A 2 -6.30 10.52 -1.39
CA VAL A 2 -6.24 9.07 -1.50
C VAL A 2 -5.71 8.48 -0.20
N LYS A 3 -6.24 7.33 0.20
CA LYS A 3 -5.77 6.63 1.38
C LYS A 3 -5.02 5.37 0.94
N ILE A 4 -3.77 5.25 1.36
CA ILE A 4 -2.91 4.12 1.02
C ILE A 4 -2.57 3.39 2.31
N GLU A 5 -2.89 2.10 2.38
CA GLU A 5 -2.64 1.30 3.56
C GLU A 5 -1.67 0.18 3.22
N ILE A 6 -0.64 0.04 4.05
CA ILE A 6 0.36 -1.01 3.92
C ILE A 6 0.11 -1.98 5.07
N LEU A 7 -0.35 -3.17 4.76
CA LEU A 7 -0.69 -4.18 5.77
C LEU A 7 0.43 -5.20 5.88
N GLY A 8 1.02 -5.30 7.06
CA GLY A 8 2.09 -6.23 7.31
C GLY A 8 2.69 -6.01 8.68
N THR A 9 3.48 -6.96 9.15
CA THR A 9 3.98 -6.95 10.52
C THR A 9 5.31 -6.23 10.70
N GLY A 10 5.68 -5.36 9.75
CA GLY A 10 6.86 -4.52 9.91
C GLY A 10 8.17 -5.15 9.48
N CYS A 11 8.11 -6.22 8.69
CA CYS A 11 9.32 -6.85 8.18
C CYS A 11 9.96 -5.99 7.07
N ALA A 12 11.13 -6.43 6.60
CA ALA A 12 11.86 -5.69 5.57
C ALA A 12 11.01 -5.46 4.32
N LYS A 13 10.20 -6.45 3.94
CA LYS A 13 9.35 -6.31 2.76
C LYS A 13 8.28 -5.23 2.95
N CYS A 14 7.72 -5.16 4.15
CA CYS A 14 6.72 -4.14 4.46
C CYS A 14 7.33 -2.75 4.41
N LYS A 15 8.54 -2.61 4.93
CA LYS A 15 9.24 -1.33 4.91
C LYS A 15 9.54 -0.89 3.48
N ARG A 16 9.95 -1.84 2.64
CA ARG A 16 10.24 -1.53 1.23
C ARG A 16 8.97 -1.10 0.51
N LEU A 17 7.87 -1.81 0.75
CA LEU A 17 6.60 -1.45 0.13
C LEU A 17 6.16 -0.05 0.56
N PHE A 18 6.31 0.26 1.84
CA PHE A 18 5.96 1.59 2.33
C PHE A 18 6.81 2.66 1.66
N ALA A 19 8.11 2.42 1.55
CA ALA A 19 9.01 3.38 0.91
C ALA A 19 8.66 3.59 -0.56
N ASN A 20 8.31 2.50 -1.25
CA ASN A 20 7.91 2.61 -2.66
C ASN A 20 6.63 3.42 -2.80
N ALA A 21 5.66 3.19 -1.92
CA ALA A 21 4.40 3.94 -1.94
C ALA A 21 4.64 5.42 -1.66
N GLU A 22 5.50 5.70 -0.69
CA GLU A 22 5.85 7.07 -0.34
C GLU A 22 6.49 7.80 -1.51
N GLN A 23 7.42 7.12 -2.19
CA GLN A 23 8.09 7.71 -3.34
C GLN A 23 7.11 7.96 -4.49
N ALA A 24 6.19 7.02 -4.71
CA ALA A 24 5.19 7.18 -5.76
C ALA A 24 4.32 8.43 -5.52
N VAL A 25 3.92 8.63 -4.27
CA VAL A 25 3.13 9.80 -3.91
C VAL A 25 3.90 11.09 -4.16
N LYS A 26 5.19 11.10 -3.78
CA LYS A 26 6.03 12.27 -4.01
C LYS A 26 6.21 12.56 -5.49
N ASP A 27 6.44 11.51 -6.28
CA ASP A 27 6.67 11.66 -7.71
C ASP A 27 5.42 12.22 -8.41
N LEU A 28 4.25 11.82 -7.97
CA LEU A 28 3.00 12.28 -8.55
C LEU A 28 2.54 13.61 -7.97
N LYS A 29 3.17 14.05 -6.88
CA LYS A 29 2.85 15.32 -6.22
C LYS A 29 1.39 15.39 -5.81
N ILE A 30 0.87 14.26 -5.33
CA ILE A 30 -0.52 14.18 -4.88
C ILE A 30 -0.56 14.17 -3.35
N THR A 31 -1.73 14.49 -2.81
CA THR A 31 -1.96 14.40 -1.38
C THR A 31 -2.50 13.01 -1.07
N ALA A 32 -1.83 12.30 -0.17
CA ALA A 32 -2.24 10.95 0.19
C ALA A 32 -2.01 10.72 1.67
N GLU A 33 -2.86 9.90 2.26
CA GLU A 33 -2.69 9.44 3.62
C GLU A 33 -2.04 8.06 3.56
N LEU A 34 -0.84 7.92 4.12
CA LEU A 34 -0.12 6.66 4.17
C LEU A 34 -0.23 6.09 5.57
N VAL A 35 -0.77 4.90 5.68
CA VAL A 35 -1.03 4.25 6.96
C VAL A 35 -0.37 2.89 6.99
N LYS A 36 0.32 2.58 8.09
CA LYS A 36 0.86 1.25 8.32
C LYS A 36 -0.13 0.50 9.19
N VAL A 37 -0.53 -0.68 8.74
CA VAL A 37 -1.39 -1.56 9.52
C VAL A 37 -0.56 -2.76 9.91
N GLU A 38 -0.12 -2.79 11.16
CA GLU A 38 0.80 -3.83 11.64
C GLU A 38 0.15 -4.83 12.58
N ASP A 39 -1.07 -4.57 13.00
CA ASP A 39 -1.79 -5.48 13.87
C ASP A 39 -2.25 -6.71 13.10
N LEU A 40 -1.82 -7.88 13.55
CA LEU A 40 -2.12 -9.11 12.84
C LEU A 40 -3.61 -9.39 12.77
N GLY A 41 -4.35 -9.10 13.83
CA GLY A 41 -5.79 -9.28 13.82
C GLY A 41 -6.48 -8.42 12.77
N GLU A 42 -6.03 -7.16 12.64
CA GLU A 42 -6.56 -6.26 11.64
C GLU A 42 -6.23 -6.76 10.23
N ILE A 43 -5.00 -7.21 10.03
CA ILE A 43 -4.58 -7.73 8.72
C ILE A 43 -5.44 -8.91 8.30
N VAL A 44 -5.67 -9.84 9.24
CA VAL A 44 -6.50 -11.02 8.96
C VAL A 44 -7.94 -10.60 8.70
N SER A 45 -8.47 -9.65 9.46
CA SER A 45 -9.85 -9.23 9.29
C SER A 45 -10.09 -8.55 7.95
N ARG A 46 -9.02 -8.01 7.34
CA ARG A 46 -9.10 -7.41 5.99
C ARG A 46 -9.03 -8.45 4.90
N GLY A 47 -8.90 -9.74 5.27
CA GLY A 47 -8.82 -10.81 4.28
C GLY A 47 -7.44 -11.05 3.70
N VAL A 48 -6.41 -10.45 4.28
CA VAL A 48 -5.04 -10.60 3.77
C VAL A 48 -4.46 -11.92 4.26
N MET A 49 -4.06 -12.77 3.33
CA MET A 49 -3.48 -14.07 3.64
C MET A 49 -1.98 -14.09 3.47
N LEU A 50 -1.44 -13.22 2.61
CA LEU A 50 -0.02 -13.19 2.28
C LEU A 50 0.52 -11.77 2.41
N PRO A 51 0.83 -11.33 3.64
CA PRO A 51 1.42 -9.99 3.80
C PRO A 51 2.80 -9.94 3.15
N PRO A 52 3.25 -8.77 2.68
CA PRO A 52 2.59 -7.47 2.79
C PRO A 52 1.51 -7.27 1.73
N ALA A 53 0.55 -6.43 2.05
CA ALA A 53 -0.51 -6.08 1.11
C ALA A 53 -0.61 -4.57 0.97
N LEU A 54 -1.00 -4.13 -0.21
CA LEU A 54 -1.19 -2.71 -0.52
C LEU A 54 -2.66 -2.48 -0.81
N PHE A 55 -3.27 -1.60 -0.03
CA PHE A 55 -4.65 -1.19 -0.23
C PHE A 55 -4.68 0.27 -0.65
N ILE A 56 -5.49 0.58 -1.65
CA ILE A 56 -5.71 1.96 -2.08
C ILE A 56 -7.21 2.22 -2.00
N ASP A 57 -7.59 3.19 -1.18
CA ASP A 57 -9.00 3.56 -0.95
C ASP A 57 -9.86 2.34 -0.59
N GLY A 58 -9.30 1.45 0.23
CA GLY A 58 -10.03 0.29 0.72
C GLY A 58 -10.01 -0.93 -0.19
N GLU A 59 -9.38 -0.83 -1.36
CA GLU A 59 -9.30 -1.95 -2.30
C GLU A 59 -7.91 -2.54 -2.29
N VAL A 60 -7.82 -3.88 -2.23
CA VAL A 60 -6.52 -4.53 -2.30
C VAL A 60 -5.99 -4.41 -3.74
N ARG A 61 -4.77 -3.89 -3.88
CA ARG A 61 -4.14 -3.71 -5.18
C ARG A 61 -2.93 -4.63 -5.34
N ALA A 62 -2.36 -5.10 -4.25
CA ALA A 62 -1.25 -6.07 -4.30
C ALA A 62 -1.24 -6.84 -3.00
N GLU A 63 -0.89 -8.12 -3.09
CA GLU A 63 -0.83 -8.97 -1.92
C GLU A 63 0.28 -10.00 -2.14
N GLY A 64 1.15 -10.16 -1.13
CA GLY A 64 2.22 -11.15 -1.20
C GLY A 64 3.38 -10.76 -2.08
N ARG A 65 3.43 -9.50 -2.53
CA ARG A 65 4.53 -9.02 -3.36
C ARG A 65 4.75 -7.53 -3.10
N ILE A 66 5.85 -7.02 -3.61
CA ILE A 66 6.23 -5.63 -3.43
C ILE A 66 6.20 -4.94 -4.78
N PRO A 67 5.11 -4.25 -5.14
CA PRO A 67 5.11 -3.50 -6.40
C PRO A 67 6.13 -2.39 -6.35
N GLY A 68 6.75 -2.10 -7.48
CA GLY A 68 7.72 -1.03 -7.59
C GLY A 68 7.06 0.33 -7.62
N VAL A 69 7.91 1.37 -7.54
CA VAL A 69 7.41 2.74 -7.53
C VAL A 69 6.56 3.03 -8.77
N ASN A 70 7.04 2.65 -9.95
CA ASN A 70 6.31 2.93 -11.18
C ASN A 70 4.98 2.20 -11.24
N GLU A 71 4.94 0.98 -10.73
CA GLU A 71 3.69 0.21 -10.69
C GLU A 71 2.68 0.88 -9.76
N ILE A 72 3.14 1.36 -8.60
CA ILE A 72 2.26 2.05 -7.66
C ILE A 72 1.77 3.37 -8.27
N LYS A 73 2.65 4.08 -8.98
CA LYS A 73 2.26 5.31 -9.67
C LYS A 73 1.13 5.03 -10.66
N ALA A 74 1.25 3.93 -11.41
CA ALA A 74 0.19 3.56 -12.36
C ALA A 74 -1.12 3.26 -11.64
N MET A 75 -1.04 2.54 -10.52
CA MET A 75 -2.24 2.25 -9.73
C MET A 75 -2.93 3.53 -9.27
N LEU A 76 -2.14 4.50 -8.83
CA LEU A 76 -2.70 5.76 -8.32
C LEU A 76 -3.29 6.61 -9.42
N THR A 77 -2.71 6.57 -10.62
CA THR A 77 -3.22 7.37 -11.74
C THR A 77 -4.41 6.71 -12.44
N GLU A 78 -4.54 5.39 -12.31
CA GLU A 78 -5.64 4.66 -12.93
C GLU A 78 -6.90 4.64 -12.09
N ARG A 79 -6.81 5.00 -10.82
CA ARG A 79 -7.97 4.88 -9.95
C ARG A 79 -9.06 5.86 -10.35
N LYS A 80 -10.31 5.42 -10.20
CA LYS A 80 -11.45 6.24 -10.55
C LYS A 80 -11.82 7.17 -9.41
N GLN A 81 -12.33 8.32 -9.75
CA GLN A 81 -12.81 9.30 -8.76
C GLN A 81 -14.26 9.08 -8.45
#